data_610dd0f7f76d2bcbc169cc2615aba6b7
#
_entry.id   610dd0f7f76d2bcbc169cc2615aba6b7
#
_cell.length_a   1.000
_cell.length_b   1.000
_cell.length_c   1.000
_cell.angle_alpha   90.00
_cell.angle_beta   90.00
_cell.angle_gamma   90.00
#
_symmetry.space_group_name_H-M   'P 1'
#
loop_
_entity.id
_entity.type
_entity.pdbx_description
1 polymer ?
#
loop_
_entity_poly.entity_id
_entity_poly.type
_entity_poly.pdbx_seq_one_letter_code
_entity_poly.pdbx_strand_id
1 'polypeptide(L)'
;MAHTQYVDKADLKTYIGLSGTGQDTNIDNAINGASRLIDKICGRHFWQDDSATIKYYTPINEFYLEVDDISTTTGLVVQLDTTDDGSYDTTLTLDTDFVLKPFNPQVHKISNTTYYYPQTELHILTTRSSERFDPLIIKNAKITAKFGFSAIPEAISQATLIQALRFFKRKDTPFNVFGNEQTGQIELFNKIDPDAMQLIKGYIKHKL
;
A
#
# COMPACT_ATOMS: atom_id res chain seq x y z
N MET A 1 -13.62 -6.73 7.96
CA MET A 1 -12.97 -5.50 8.43
C MET A 1 -13.36 -4.36 7.49
N ALA A 2 -13.75 -3.19 8.02
CA ALA A 2 -13.94 -2.01 7.18
C ALA A 2 -12.57 -1.61 6.64
N HIS A 3 -12.42 -1.55 5.33
CA HIS A 3 -11.17 -1.09 4.72
C HIS A 3 -10.99 0.40 4.99
N THR A 4 -9.80 0.80 5.41
CA THR A 4 -9.46 2.20 5.69
C THR A 4 -9.63 3.06 4.43
N GLN A 5 -10.38 4.14 4.55
CA GLN A 5 -10.46 5.19 3.53
C GLN A 5 -9.19 6.04 3.59
N TYR A 6 -8.73 6.54 2.45
CA TYR A 6 -7.52 7.39 2.37
C TYR A 6 -7.80 8.87 2.55
N VAL A 7 -9.07 9.24 2.63
CA VAL A 7 -9.54 10.61 2.82
C VAL A 7 -10.81 10.60 3.66
N ASP A 8 -10.95 11.58 4.51
CA ASP A 8 -12.18 11.76 5.28
C ASP A 8 -13.29 12.38 4.43
N LYS A 9 -14.54 12.03 4.77
CA LYS A 9 -15.73 12.59 4.15
C LYS A 9 -15.76 14.13 4.21
N ALA A 10 -15.30 14.70 5.33
CA ALA A 10 -15.26 16.14 5.53
C ALA A 10 -14.33 16.82 4.52
N ASP A 11 -13.19 16.21 4.22
CA ASP A 11 -12.21 16.74 3.27
C ASP A 11 -12.77 16.74 1.85
N LEU A 12 -13.44 15.66 1.42
CA LEU A 12 -14.07 15.62 0.11
C LEU A 12 -15.21 16.64 0.02
N LYS A 13 -16.04 16.79 1.06
CA LYS A 13 -17.09 17.82 1.10
C LYS A 13 -16.51 19.23 0.94
N THR A 14 -15.45 19.51 1.69
CA THR A 14 -14.74 20.80 1.60
C THR A 14 -14.19 21.03 0.19
N TYR A 15 -13.56 19.99 -0.39
CA TYR A 15 -12.97 20.04 -1.71
C TYR A 15 -14.00 20.34 -2.82
N ILE A 16 -15.24 19.85 -2.68
CA ILE A 16 -16.31 20.04 -3.67
C ILE A 16 -17.28 21.19 -3.32
N GLY A 17 -17.08 21.85 -2.18
CA GLY A 17 -17.97 22.92 -1.73
C GLY A 17 -19.37 22.44 -1.32
N LEU A 18 -19.49 21.19 -0.81
CA LEU A 18 -20.77 20.60 -0.44
C LEU A 18 -21.02 20.69 1.07
N SER A 19 -22.23 21.10 1.46
CA SER A 19 -22.69 21.13 2.85
C SER A 19 -23.87 20.17 3.07
N GLY A 20 -24.15 19.85 4.35
CA GLY A 20 -25.26 18.97 4.74
C GLY A 20 -24.91 17.50 4.63
N THR A 21 -25.87 16.61 4.94
CA THR A 21 -25.67 15.17 5.09
C THR A 21 -26.35 14.31 4.01
N GLY A 22 -27.15 14.95 3.14
CA GLY A 22 -28.00 14.23 2.15
C GLY A 22 -27.21 13.39 1.12
N GLN A 23 -25.91 13.64 0.98
CA GLN A 23 -25.06 12.92 0.02
C GLN A 23 -23.98 12.06 0.70
N ASP A 24 -24.01 11.94 2.02
CA ASP A 24 -22.93 11.29 2.80
C ASP A 24 -22.64 9.87 2.34
N THR A 25 -23.67 9.06 2.12
CA THR A 25 -23.51 7.67 1.62
C THR A 25 -22.86 7.62 0.24
N ASN A 26 -23.25 8.52 -0.66
CA ASN A 26 -22.66 8.59 -2.01
C ASN A 26 -21.19 9.03 -1.96
N ILE A 27 -20.86 9.95 -1.05
CA ILE A 27 -19.50 10.40 -0.79
C ILE A 27 -18.66 9.25 -0.24
N ASP A 28 -19.14 8.54 0.78
CA ASP A 28 -18.45 7.37 1.36
C ASP A 28 -18.18 6.30 0.31
N ASN A 29 -19.17 6.00 -0.53
CA ASN A 29 -19.01 5.04 -1.62
C ASN A 29 -17.96 5.49 -2.65
N ALA A 30 -17.94 6.78 -2.98
CA ALA A 30 -16.97 7.35 -3.91
C ALA A 30 -15.54 7.29 -3.34
N ILE A 31 -15.34 7.63 -2.07
CA ILE A 31 -14.04 7.56 -1.38
C ILE A 31 -13.57 6.10 -1.29
N ASN A 32 -14.44 5.18 -0.88
CA ASN A 32 -14.12 3.76 -0.81
C ASN A 32 -13.72 3.21 -2.18
N GLY A 33 -14.48 3.53 -3.21
CA GLY A 33 -14.18 3.12 -4.58
C GLY A 33 -12.84 3.65 -5.08
N ALA A 34 -12.53 4.93 -4.81
CA ALA A 34 -11.26 5.55 -5.17
C ALA A 34 -10.08 4.92 -4.42
N SER A 35 -10.21 4.72 -3.11
CA SER A 35 -9.17 4.09 -2.27
C SER A 35 -8.84 2.67 -2.78
N ARG A 36 -9.86 1.84 -3.04
CA ARG A 36 -9.65 0.46 -3.56
C ARG A 36 -9.11 0.43 -4.98
N LEU A 37 -9.43 1.42 -5.81
CA LEU A 37 -8.84 1.53 -7.14
C LEU A 37 -7.34 1.83 -7.05
N ILE A 38 -6.94 2.73 -6.15
CA ILE A 38 -5.53 3.08 -5.92
C ILE A 38 -4.77 1.86 -5.41
N ASP A 39 -5.30 1.11 -4.43
CA ASP A 39 -4.67 -0.14 -3.97
C ASP A 39 -4.45 -1.12 -5.10
N LYS A 40 -5.46 -1.31 -5.93
CA LYS A 40 -5.38 -2.23 -7.07
C LYS A 40 -4.30 -1.83 -8.07
N ILE A 41 -4.18 -0.53 -8.35
CA ILE A 41 -3.18 -0.01 -9.30
C ILE A 41 -1.78 -0.09 -8.70
N CYS A 42 -1.64 0.29 -7.42
CA CYS A 42 -0.34 0.28 -6.74
C CYS A 42 0.12 -1.14 -6.35
N GLY A 43 -0.77 -2.13 -6.32
CA GLY A 43 -0.47 -3.48 -5.86
C GLY A 43 -0.14 -3.57 -4.37
N ARG A 44 -0.59 -2.57 -3.59
CA ARG A 44 -0.36 -2.46 -2.14
C ARG A 44 -1.44 -1.61 -1.49
N HIS A 45 -1.54 -1.67 -0.15
CA HIS A 45 -2.39 -0.80 0.64
C HIS A 45 -1.55 0.23 1.43
N PHE A 46 -2.17 1.36 1.78
CA PHE A 46 -1.50 2.50 2.40
C PHE A 46 -1.95 2.76 3.84
N TRP A 47 -2.44 1.74 4.54
CA TRP A 47 -2.67 1.75 5.99
C TRP A 47 -1.80 0.70 6.66
N GLN A 48 -1.52 0.88 7.94
CA GLN A 48 -0.85 -0.14 8.75
C GLN A 48 -1.86 -1.17 9.24
N ASP A 49 -1.48 -2.44 9.24
CA ASP A 49 -2.25 -3.50 9.89
C ASP A 49 -2.43 -3.19 11.39
N ASP A 50 -3.63 -3.39 11.93
CA ASP A 50 -3.94 -3.15 13.34
C ASP A 50 -3.12 -4.05 14.26
N SER A 51 -2.90 -5.30 13.85
CA SER A 51 -2.12 -6.31 14.55
C SER A 51 -1.10 -6.94 13.60
N ALA A 52 -0.05 -7.52 14.17
CA ALA A 52 0.91 -8.30 13.39
C ALA A 52 0.21 -9.49 12.73
N THR A 53 0.47 -9.70 11.46
CA THR A 53 -0.06 -10.79 10.64
C THR A 53 1.09 -11.67 10.15
N ILE A 54 0.78 -12.93 9.82
CA ILE A 54 1.77 -13.89 9.34
C ILE A 54 1.69 -13.96 7.82
N LYS A 55 2.84 -13.85 7.16
CA LYS A 55 2.99 -14.10 5.73
C LYS A 55 4.13 -15.07 5.48
N TYR A 56 3.99 -15.85 4.41
CA TYR A 56 4.96 -16.85 3.99
C TYR A 56 5.58 -16.45 2.66
N TYR A 57 6.90 -16.65 2.54
CA TYR A 57 7.65 -16.26 1.36
C TYR A 57 8.57 -17.40 0.91
N THR A 58 8.71 -17.53 -0.40
CA THR A 58 9.71 -18.39 -1.02
C THR A 58 10.82 -17.48 -1.54
N PRO A 59 12.05 -17.58 -1.04
CA PRO A 59 13.15 -16.75 -1.49
C PRO A 59 13.58 -17.10 -2.91
N ILE A 60 14.16 -16.13 -3.62
CA ILE A 60 14.74 -16.34 -4.96
C ILE A 60 16.22 -16.75 -4.85
N ASN A 61 16.88 -16.31 -3.78
CA ASN A 61 18.28 -16.66 -3.49
C ASN A 61 18.54 -16.75 -1.98
N GLU A 62 19.75 -17.21 -1.63
CA GLU A 62 20.13 -17.47 -0.24
C GLU A 62 20.36 -16.22 0.62
N PHE A 63 20.46 -15.05 0.01
CA PHE A 63 20.98 -13.86 0.70
C PHE A 63 19.96 -12.76 0.91
N TYR A 64 18.93 -12.69 0.09
CA TYR A 64 17.88 -11.69 0.25
C TYR A 64 16.51 -12.24 -0.08
N LEU A 65 15.51 -11.62 0.52
CA LEU A 65 14.10 -11.94 0.37
C LEU A 65 13.31 -10.66 0.16
N GLU A 66 12.57 -10.59 -0.94
CA GLU A 66 11.55 -9.55 -1.12
C GLU A 66 10.31 -9.88 -0.31
N VAL A 67 9.78 -8.87 0.37
CA VAL A 67 8.61 -9.01 1.23
C VAL A 67 7.58 -7.91 0.96
N ASP A 68 6.41 -8.07 1.52
CA ASP A 68 5.44 -6.99 1.55
C ASP A 68 5.91 -5.85 2.47
N ASP A 69 5.27 -4.70 2.34
CA ASP A 69 5.59 -3.47 3.04
C ASP A 69 5.60 -3.67 4.56
N ILE A 70 6.77 -3.79 5.18
CA ILE A 70 6.91 -3.85 6.64
C ILE A 70 6.89 -2.42 7.18
N SER A 71 5.84 -2.08 7.92
CA SER A 71 5.61 -0.71 8.40
C SER A 71 6.40 -0.35 9.66
N THR A 72 6.78 -1.35 10.44
CA THR A 72 7.52 -1.20 11.69
C THR A 72 8.25 -2.48 12.07
N THR A 73 9.40 -2.33 12.73
CA THR A 73 10.14 -3.46 13.32
C THR A 73 9.57 -3.93 14.64
N THR A 74 8.64 -3.17 15.24
CA THR A 74 7.97 -3.58 16.48
C THR A 74 7.10 -4.81 16.24
N GLY A 75 7.44 -5.90 16.89
CA GLY A 75 6.73 -7.18 16.75
C GLY A 75 7.11 -7.95 15.47
N LEU A 76 8.17 -7.55 14.78
CA LEU A 76 8.74 -8.31 13.67
C LEU A 76 9.38 -9.59 14.19
N VAL A 77 8.97 -10.72 13.62
CA VAL A 77 9.58 -12.04 13.83
C VAL A 77 9.80 -12.69 12.47
N VAL A 78 11.02 -13.15 12.23
CA VAL A 78 11.43 -13.85 11.00
C VAL A 78 11.87 -15.25 11.36
N GLN A 79 11.22 -16.26 10.80
CA GLN A 79 11.50 -17.66 11.06
C GLN A 79 11.71 -18.41 9.73
N LEU A 80 12.59 -19.40 9.76
CA LEU A 80 12.89 -20.25 8.60
C LEU A 80 12.48 -21.68 8.88
N ASP A 81 11.94 -22.32 7.85
CA ASP A 81 11.84 -23.77 7.74
C ASP A 81 13.09 -24.26 6.99
N THR A 82 14.01 -24.90 7.70
CA THR A 82 15.29 -25.32 7.15
C THR A 82 15.30 -26.80 6.72
N THR A 83 14.23 -27.54 7.01
CA THR A 83 14.12 -28.98 6.79
C THR A 83 13.00 -29.40 5.83
N ASP A 84 12.22 -28.41 5.36
CA ASP A 84 11.06 -28.61 4.46
C ASP A 84 9.98 -29.53 5.08
N ASP A 85 9.82 -29.44 6.42
CA ASP A 85 8.82 -30.22 7.14
C ASP A 85 7.60 -29.40 7.62
N GLY A 86 7.59 -28.10 7.30
CA GLY A 86 6.57 -27.13 7.71
C GLY A 86 6.77 -26.58 9.10
N SER A 87 7.86 -26.93 9.79
CA SER A 87 8.26 -26.37 11.08
C SER A 87 9.20 -25.19 10.88
N TYR A 88 8.98 -24.09 11.60
CA TYR A 88 9.77 -22.87 11.53
C TYR A 88 10.65 -22.74 12.75
N ASP A 89 11.69 -23.58 12.84
CA ASP A 89 12.50 -23.78 14.04
C ASP A 89 13.61 -22.75 14.19
N THR A 90 14.07 -22.17 13.09
CA THR A 90 15.16 -21.19 13.09
C THR A 90 14.57 -19.79 13.12
N THR A 91 14.84 -19.03 14.18
CA THR A 91 14.43 -17.61 14.29
C THR A 91 15.61 -16.70 14.04
N LEU A 92 15.47 -15.80 13.07
CA LEU A 92 16.49 -14.81 12.74
C LEU A 92 16.35 -13.56 13.61
N THR A 93 17.48 -12.99 14.01
CA THR A 93 17.58 -11.78 14.84
C THR A 93 17.95 -10.58 13.98
N LEU A 94 17.12 -9.51 14.06
CA LEU A 94 17.39 -8.24 13.37
C LEU A 94 18.75 -7.67 13.83
N ASP A 95 19.50 -7.09 12.89
CA ASP A 95 20.84 -6.53 13.05
C ASP A 95 21.95 -7.52 13.45
N THR A 96 21.60 -8.78 13.72
CA THR A 96 22.54 -9.88 13.97
C THR A 96 22.59 -10.81 12.76
N ASP A 97 21.46 -11.34 12.34
CA ASP A 97 21.38 -12.29 11.24
C ASP A 97 20.96 -11.62 9.94
N PHE A 98 20.11 -10.62 10.02
CA PHE A 98 19.59 -9.91 8.85
C PHE A 98 19.40 -8.42 9.11
N VAL A 99 19.24 -7.66 8.03
CA VAL A 99 18.84 -6.26 8.03
C VAL A 99 17.70 -6.05 7.07
N LEU A 100 16.91 -5.02 7.34
CA LEU A 100 15.85 -4.57 6.45
C LEU A 100 16.34 -3.49 5.50
N LYS A 101 15.82 -3.48 4.27
CA LYS A 101 16.06 -2.42 3.28
C LYS A 101 14.73 -1.83 2.76
N PRO A 102 14.76 -0.57 2.29
CA PRO A 102 15.92 0.33 2.21
C PRO A 102 16.40 0.77 3.59
N PHE A 103 17.74 0.93 3.77
CA PHE A 103 18.34 1.43 5.03
C PHE A 103 17.94 2.88 5.32
N ASN A 104 17.79 3.68 4.28
CA ASN A 104 17.35 5.07 4.34
C ASN A 104 16.04 5.21 3.57
N PRO A 105 14.93 4.75 4.15
CA PRO A 105 13.64 4.84 3.48
C PRO A 105 13.25 6.31 3.26
N GLN A 106 12.53 6.55 2.20
CA GLN A 106 11.92 7.86 1.96
C GLN A 106 11.02 8.22 3.13
N VAL A 107 10.92 9.51 3.39
CA VAL A 107 10.08 10.03 4.45
C VAL A 107 8.99 10.92 3.87
N HIS A 108 7.87 10.97 4.56
CA HIS A 108 6.84 11.98 4.36
C HIS A 108 6.48 12.59 5.70
N LYS A 109 6.01 13.82 5.68
CA LYS A 109 5.59 14.52 6.89
C LYS A 109 4.10 14.80 6.83
N ILE A 110 3.43 14.51 7.92
CA ILE A 110 2.04 14.91 8.15
C ILE A 110 2.05 15.80 9.38
N SER A 111 1.68 17.06 9.21
CA SER A 111 1.89 18.10 10.23
C SER A 111 3.38 18.15 10.62
N ASN A 112 3.73 17.95 11.89
CA ASN A 112 5.12 17.95 12.37
C ASN A 112 5.70 16.54 12.59
N THR A 113 4.94 15.49 12.24
CA THR A 113 5.39 14.09 12.42
C THR A 113 6.01 13.56 11.15
N THR A 114 7.20 12.96 11.28
CA THR A 114 7.90 12.28 10.18
C THR A 114 7.50 10.81 10.16
N TYR A 115 7.08 10.33 9.01
CA TYR A 115 6.77 8.93 8.75
C TYR A 115 7.73 8.38 7.73
N TYR A 116 8.14 7.13 7.91
CA TYR A 116 9.05 6.43 7.02
C TYR A 116 8.26 5.52 6.09
N TYR A 117 8.72 5.43 4.83
CA TYR A 117 8.20 4.44 3.91
C TYR A 117 8.56 3.04 4.40
N PRO A 118 7.72 2.04 4.10
CA PRO A 118 7.96 0.68 4.58
C PRO A 118 9.24 0.08 4.00
N GLN A 119 9.76 -0.88 4.71
CA GLN A 119 10.87 -1.72 4.27
C GLN A 119 10.31 -2.94 3.54
N THR A 120 10.96 -3.30 2.43
CA THR A 120 10.44 -4.30 1.48
C THR A 120 11.39 -5.44 1.18
N GLU A 121 12.57 -5.44 1.81
CA GLU A 121 13.58 -6.48 1.60
C GLU A 121 14.25 -6.86 2.91
N LEU A 122 14.55 -8.16 3.08
CA LEU A 122 15.44 -8.69 4.10
C LEU A 122 16.73 -9.12 3.44
N HIS A 123 17.87 -8.75 4.03
CA HIS A 123 19.19 -9.15 3.58
C HIS A 123 19.96 -9.84 4.71
N ILE A 124 20.42 -11.06 4.47
CA ILE A 124 21.26 -11.80 5.43
C ILE A 124 22.63 -11.12 5.59
N LEU A 125 23.07 -10.98 6.82
CA LEU A 125 24.39 -10.48 7.17
C LEU A 125 25.41 -11.61 7.10
N THR A 126 25.88 -11.91 5.90
CA THR A 126 26.72 -13.08 5.58
C THR A 126 28.03 -13.18 6.37
N THR A 127 28.51 -12.06 6.92
CA THR A 127 29.72 -12.02 7.76
C THR A 127 29.45 -12.25 9.24
N ARG A 128 28.18 -12.24 9.66
CA ARG A 128 27.75 -12.35 11.07
C ARG A 128 26.89 -13.59 11.31
N SER A 129 26.05 -13.97 10.33
CA SER A 129 25.14 -15.11 10.43
C SER A 129 25.59 -16.26 9.56
N SER A 130 25.41 -17.48 10.07
CA SER A 130 25.51 -18.73 9.30
C SER A 130 24.21 -19.07 8.57
N GLU A 131 23.10 -18.44 8.97
CA GLU A 131 21.78 -18.71 8.43
C GLU A 131 21.66 -18.23 6.98
N ARG A 132 20.88 -18.97 6.19
CA ARG A 132 20.60 -18.65 4.78
C ARG A 132 19.14 -18.94 4.47
N PHE A 133 18.62 -18.23 3.50
CA PHE A 133 17.36 -18.61 2.88
C PHE A 133 17.61 -19.83 1.98
N ASP A 134 16.62 -20.70 1.83
CA ASP A 134 16.66 -21.80 0.88
C ASP A 134 15.63 -21.60 -0.23
N PRO A 135 16.06 -21.26 -1.47
CA PRO A 135 15.15 -21.06 -2.60
C PRO A 135 14.48 -22.36 -3.10
N LEU A 136 14.93 -23.52 -2.66
CA LEU A 136 14.32 -24.80 -3.01
C LEU A 136 13.13 -25.15 -2.11
N ILE A 137 13.08 -24.57 -0.91
CA ILE A 137 11.98 -24.78 0.04
C ILE A 137 10.86 -23.77 -0.21
N ILE A 138 9.71 -24.26 -0.62
CA ILE A 138 8.52 -23.43 -0.80
C ILE A 138 8.05 -22.93 0.57
N LYS A 139 7.84 -21.62 0.70
CA LYS A 139 7.51 -20.97 1.98
C LYS A 139 8.61 -21.09 3.03
N ASN A 140 9.87 -21.15 2.62
CA ASN A 140 11.02 -21.22 3.53
C ASN A 140 10.99 -20.17 4.64
N ALA A 141 10.52 -18.95 4.35
CA ALA A 141 10.46 -17.88 5.34
C ALA A 141 9.03 -17.57 5.79
N LYS A 142 8.84 -17.53 7.12
CA LYS A 142 7.62 -17.09 7.80
C LYS A 142 7.89 -15.78 8.51
N ILE A 143 7.17 -14.73 8.13
CA ILE A 143 7.35 -13.41 8.67
C ILE A 143 6.07 -12.97 9.39
N THR A 144 6.22 -12.63 10.65
CA THR A 144 5.17 -12.01 11.47
C THR A 144 5.51 -10.53 11.61
N ALA A 145 4.66 -9.65 11.08
CA ALA A 145 4.89 -8.21 11.10
C ALA A 145 3.59 -7.43 10.97
N LYS A 146 3.63 -6.13 11.24
CA LYS A 146 2.59 -5.19 10.80
C LYS A 146 2.95 -4.71 9.41
N PHE A 147 2.10 -5.01 8.44
CA PHE A 147 2.32 -4.63 7.05
C PHE A 147 1.59 -3.34 6.69
N GLY A 148 2.01 -2.73 5.58
CA GLY A 148 1.46 -1.50 5.03
C GLY A 148 2.29 -0.25 5.33
N PHE A 149 1.64 0.89 5.40
CA PHE A 149 2.27 2.19 5.66
C PHE A 149 1.89 2.67 7.05
N SER A 150 2.84 3.21 7.81
CA SER A 150 2.60 3.75 9.16
C SER A 150 1.69 4.99 9.16
N ALA A 151 1.58 5.68 8.01
CA ALA A 151 0.59 6.73 7.75
C ALA A 151 0.35 6.84 6.25
N ILE A 152 -0.83 7.32 5.87
CA ILE A 152 -1.22 7.51 4.47
C ILE A 152 -0.42 8.67 3.87
N PRO A 153 0.37 8.48 2.80
CA PRO A 153 1.10 9.57 2.15
C PRO A 153 0.15 10.62 1.56
N GLU A 154 0.52 11.91 1.66
CA GLU A 154 -0.30 13.01 1.13
C GLU A 154 -0.65 12.87 -0.35
N ALA A 155 0.29 12.36 -1.17
CA ALA A 155 0.05 12.11 -2.58
C ALA A 155 -1.07 11.07 -2.80
N ILE A 156 -1.18 10.06 -1.94
CA ILE A 156 -2.25 9.05 -1.97
C ILE A 156 -3.58 9.68 -1.56
N SER A 157 -3.60 10.48 -0.51
CA SER A 157 -4.80 11.21 -0.08
C SER A 157 -5.29 12.16 -1.19
N GLN A 158 -4.38 12.92 -1.79
CA GLN A 158 -4.72 13.83 -2.89
C GLN A 158 -5.22 13.11 -4.14
N ALA A 159 -4.57 12.02 -4.53
CA ALA A 159 -5.04 11.17 -5.63
C ALA A 159 -6.43 10.59 -5.35
N THR A 160 -6.68 10.21 -4.10
CA THR A 160 -7.99 9.71 -3.67
C THR A 160 -9.06 10.79 -3.76
N LEU A 161 -8.77 12.03 -3.35
CA LEU A 161 -9.70 13.17 -3.49
C LEU A 161 -10.09 13.40 -4.94
N ILE A 162 -9.11 13.48 -5.84
CA ILE A 162 -9.33 13.70 -7.26
C ILE A 162 -10.21 12.58 -7.84
N GLN A 163 -9.86 11.33 -7.55
CA GLN A 163 -10.57 10.19 -8.08
C GLN A 163 -11.97 10.02 -7.46
N ALA A 164 -12.11 10.30 -6.17
CA ALA A 164 -13.40 10.24 -5.47
C ALA A 164 -14.37 11.32 -5.98
N LEU A 165 -13.88 12.54 -6.23
CA LEU A 165 -14.68 13.58 -6.88
C LEU A 165 -15.22 13.09 -8.23
N ARG A 166 -14.37 12.45 -9.03
CA ARG A 166 -14.76 11.92 -10.32
C ARG A 166 -15.84 10.84 -10.19
N PHE A 167 -15.70 9.91 -9.24
CA PHE A 167 -16.73 8.89 -8.98
C PHE A 167 -18.03 9.49 -8.47
N PHE A 168 -17.96 10.48 -7.58
CA PHE A 168 -19.11 11.18 -7.06
C PHE A 168 -19.91 11.90 -8.16
N LYS A 169 -19.24 12.64 -9.04
CA LYS A 169 -19.88 13.33 -10.18
C LYS A 169 -20.47 12.38 -11.20
N ARG A 170 -19.91 11.18 -11.34
CA ARG A 170 -20.37 10.18 -12.30
C ARG A 170 -21.79 9.68 -12.04
N LYS A 171 -22.30 9.75 -10.80
CA LYS A 171 -23.68 9.37 -10.48
C LYS A 171 -24.73 10.19 -11.23
N ASP A 172 -24.38 11.45 -11.54
CA ASP A 172 -25.28 12.40 -12.19
C ASP A 172 -25.10 12.44 -13.73
N THR A 173 -24.12 11.72 -14.25
CA THR A 173 -23.76 11.73 -15.67
C THR A 173 -23.87 10.32 -16.26
N PRO A 174 -24.92 9.99 -17.02
CA PRO A 174 -25.01 8.69 -17.68
C PRO A 174 -23.93 8.52 -18.74
N PHE A 175 -23.32 7.34 -18.80
CA PHE A 175 -22.51 6.83 -19.91
C PHE A 175 -21.16 7.45 -20.21
N ASN A 176 -20.40 8.00 -19.25
CA ASN A 176 -19.04 8.54 -19.50
C ASN A 176 -18.95 9.65 -20.57
N VAL A 177 -20.05 10.30 -20.87
CA VAL A 177 -20.10 11.34 -21.89
C VAL A 177 -20.19 12.70 -21.20
N PHE A 178 -19.12 13.47 -21.21
CA PHE A 178 -19.20 14.91 -21.09
C PHE A 178 -19.20 15.47 -22.49
N GLY A 179 -20.39 15.73 -23.03
CA GLY A 179 -20.59 16.49 -24.25
C GLY A 179 -21.01 17.91 -23.89
N ASN A 180 -20.26 18.90 -24.31
CA ASN A 180 -20.82 20.24 -24.49
C ASN A 180 -21.56 20.20 -25.84
N GLU A 181 -22.86 20.39 -25.84
CA GLU A 181 -23.69 20.36 -27.06
C GLU A 181 -23.18 21.33 -28.15
N GLN A 182 -22.34 22.28 -27.76
CA GLN A 182 -21.77 23.28 -28.69
C GLN A 182 -20.47 22.85 -29.42
N THR A 183 -19.73 21.85 -28.89
CA THR A 183 -18.43 21.45 -29.45
C THR A 183 -18.38 20.05 -30.04
N GLY A 184 -19.38 19.22 -29.82
CA GLY A 184 -19.44 17.87 -30.40
C GLY A 184 -18.31 16.91 -29.96
N GLN A 185 -17.54 17.27 -28.96
CA GLN A 185 -16.44 16.43 -28.47
C GLN A 185 -16.94 15.46 -27.41
N ILE A 186 -16.81 14.18 -27.70
CA ILE A 186 -17.04 13.06 -26.74
C ILE A 186 -15.68 12.70 -26.17
N GLU A 187 -15.40 13.06 -24.93
CA GLU A 187 -14.22 12.56 -24.22
C GLU A 187 -14.54 11.24 -23.50
N LEU A 188 -13.95 10.16 -23.96
CA LEU A 188 -13.90 8.89 -23.27
C LEU A 188 -12.88 8.98 -22.12
N PHE A 189 -13.37 9.07 -20.89
CA PHE A 189 -12.49 9.13 -19.73
C PHE A 189 -11.80 7.80 -19.48
N ASN A 190 -10.48 7.84 -19.29
CA ASN A 190 -9.68 6.75 -18.75
C ASN A 190 -10.23 6.29 -17.38
N LYS A 191 -9.98 5.03 -17.02
CA LYS A 191 -10.45 4.44 -15.77
C LYS A 191 -9.98 5.18 -14.51
N ILE A 192 -8.79 5.80 -14.58
CA ILE A 192 -8.22 6.66 -13.53
C ILE A 192 -7.96 8.04 -14.10
N ASP A 193 -8.09 9.06 -13.24
CA ASP A 193 -7.74 10.43 -13.59
C ASP A 193 -6.23 10.56 -13.86
N PRO A 194 -5.80 11.24 -14.94
CA PRO A 194 -4.37 11.39 -15.26
C PRO A 194 -3.55 12.03 -14.14
N ASP A 195 -4.09 13.05 -13.46
CA ASP A 195 -3.40 13.74 -12.37
C ASP A 195 -3.27 12.82 -11.15
N ALA A 196 -4.34 12.07 -10.82
CA ALA A 196 -4.29 11.05 -9.79
C ALA A 196 -3.26 9.95 -10.13
N MET A 197 -3.19 9.52 -11.39
CA MET A 197 -2.20 8.54 -11.84
C MET A 197 -0.76 9.07 -11.69
N GLN A 198 -0.52 10.33 -12.01
CA GLN A 198 0.80 10.93 -11.85
C GLN A 198 1.25 10.96 -10.38
N LEU A 199 0.32 11.24 -9.45
CA LEU A 199 0.59 11.24 -8.01
C LEU A 199 0.94 9.85 -7.47
N ILE A 200 0.29 8.78 -7.96
CA ILE A 200 0.49 7.42 -7.45
C ILE A 200 1.58 6.63 -8.18
N LYS A 201 2.09 7.13 -9.29
CA LYS A 201 3.06 6.41 -10.14
C LYS A 201 4.29 5.91 -9.38
N GLY A 202 4.81 6.72 -8.45
CA GLY A 202 5.97 6.37 -7.61
C GLY A 202 5.69 5.30 -6.54
N TYR A 203 4.43 4.92 -6.35
CA TYR A 203 4.00 3.94 -5.34
C TYR A 203 3.62 2.58 -5.94
N ILE A 204 3.64 2.44 -7.24
CA ILE A 204 3.30 1.18 -7.91
C ILE A 204 4.38 0.15 -7.60
N LYS A 205 3.96 -0.97 -6.99
CA LYS A 205 4.83 -2.11 -6.74
C LYS A 205 4.92 -2.94 -8.03
N HIS A 206 6.09 -2.94 -8.64
CA HIS A 206 6.35 -3.84 -9.75
C HIS A 206 6.61 -5.24 -9.16
N LYS A 207 5.72 -6.17 -9.44
CA LYS A 207 5.99 -7.58 -9.15
C LYS A 207 6.97 -8.07 -10.22
N LEU A 208 8.12 -8.52 -9.77
CA LEU A 208 9.06 -9.28 -10.61
C LEU A 208 8.53 -10.68 -10.86
#